data_b2358ed34da7453e23d780b0b4f04fd3
#
_entry.id   b2358ed34da7453e23d780b0b4f04fd3
#
_cell.length_a   1.000
_cell.length_b   1.000
_cell.length_c   1.000
_cell.angle_alpha   90.00
_cell.angle_beta   90.00
_cell.angle_gamma   90.00
#
_symmetry.space_group_name_H-M   'P 1'
#
loop_
_entity.id
_entity.type
_entity.pdbx_description
1 polymer ?
#
loop_
_entity_poly.entity_id
_entity_poly.type
_entity_poly.pdbx_seq_one_letter_code
_entity_poly.pdbx_strand_id
1 'polypeptide(L)'
;MNTKLVAILVGLVSVGAIALLSTGALSPQQASTSYCNTEEPNLLAGSVTSDQSTSFTYTINVHNAQSQAVTLASYTLGTQLYSINVAIAAGQNGTFTTVQDPNSETSIPVKTSCGNQIMTATYMENIAPESTTFEDSTSVAVDLQNNGTETTTLTSYYVRDSSGNEYTLANWNGPSLAPNSVTTTTFRIGSGCSQCTLHGSAFTFTSGNQYTITIVTGLGNVFTFTVNFASGHHYSVVLEVGFGSTAH
;
A
#
# COMPACT_ATOMS: atom_id res chain seq x y z
N MET A 1 54.62 -43.37 17.69
CA MET A 1 53.96 -42.74 16.53
C MET A 1 54.35 -41.27 16.53
N ASN A 2 55.02 -40.82 15.49
CA ASN A 2 55.66 -39.50 15.45
C ASN A 2 54.61 -38.39 15.34
N THR A 3 54.57 -37.49 16.29
CA THR A 3 53.62 -36.35 16.38
C THR A 3 53.59 -35.46 15.13
N LYS A 4 54.68 -35.46 14.39
CA LYS A 4 54.81 -34.73 13.11
C LYS A 4 53.99 -35.36 11.99
N LEU A 5 53.75 -36.68 12.00
CA LEU A 5 52.97 -37.39 10.97
C LEU A 5 51.46 -37.15 11.13
N VAL A 6 51.00 -36.99 12.40
CA VAL A 6 49.60 -36.72 12.71
C VAL A 6 49.20 -35.29 12.29
N ALA A 7 50.11 -34.32 12.46
CA ALA A 7 49.85 -32.93 12.04
C ALA A 7 49.74 -32.77 10.52
N ILE A 8 50.51 -33.52 9.76
CA ILE A 8 50.45 -33.50 8.29
C ILE A 8 49.17 -34.16 7.79
N LEU A 9 48.70 -35.23 8.46
CA LEU A 9 47.47 -35.90 8.05
C LEU A 9 46.21 -35.07 8.34
N VAL A 10 46.20 -34.34 9.45
CA VAL A 10 45.09 -33.40 9.78
C VAL A 10 45.09 -32.21 8.83
N GLY A 11 46.26 -31.68 8.48
CA GLY A 11 46.38 -30.59 7.52
C GLY A 11 45.89 -30.96 6.09
N LEU A 12 46.20 -32.18 5.66
CA LEU A 12 45.77 -32.68 4.34
C LEU A 12 44.26 -32.92 4.26
N VAL A 13 43.63 -33.40 5.30
CA VAL A 13 42.18 -33.59 5.37
C VAL A 13 41.44 -32.24 5.38
N SER A 14 41.96 -31.25 6.08
CA SER A 14 41.34 -29.91 6.13
C SER A 14 41.43 -29.16 4.80
N VAL A 15 42.56 -29.28 4.10
CA VAL A 15 42.72 -28.65 2.74
C VAL A 15 41.87 -29.37 1.72
N GLY A 16 41.75 -30.69 1.77
CA GLY A 16 40.89 -31.46 0.89
C GLY A 16 39.39 -31.16 1.08
N ALA A 17 38.96 -30.99 2.33
CA ALA A 17 37.58 -30.63 2.63
C ALA A 17 37.21 -29.21 2.19
N ILE A 18 38.14 -28.26 2.30
CA ILE A 18 37.93 -26.88 1.85
C ILE A 18 37.89 -26.83 0.28
N ALA A 19 38.74 -27.63 -0.38
CA ALA A 19 38.72 -27.68 -1.84
C ALA A 19 37.45 -28.33 -2.39
N LEU A 20 36.87 -29.32 -1.71
CA LEU A 20 35.59 -29.93 -2.10
C LEU A 20 34.39 -29.00 -1.85
N LEU A 21 34.46 -28.14 -0.83
CA LEU A 21 33.42 -27.11 -0.56
C LEU A 21 33.51 -25.94 -1.53
N SER A 22 34.71 -25.62 -2.06
CA SER A 22 34.86 -24.51 -3.01
C SER A 22 34.53 -24.89 -4.46
N THR A 23 34.56 -26.18 -4.81
CA THR A 23 34.18 -26.66 -6.16
C THR A 23 32.71 -27.04 -6.28
N GLY A 24 31.99 -27.13 -5.14
CA GLY A 24 30.55 -27.47 -5.09
C GLY A 24 29.63 -26.31 -4.84
N ALA A 25 30.14 -25.07 -4.69
CA ALA A 25 29.33 -23.89 -4.75
C ALA A 25 28.87 -23.74 -6.22
N LEU A 26 27.77 -24.41 -6.55
CA LEU A 26 26.99 -24.07 -7.74
C LEU A 26 26.74 -22.57 -7.66
N SER A 27 27.48 -21.83 -8.45
CA SER A 27 27.18 -20.44 -8.72
C SER A 27 25.68 -20.36 -9.05
N PRO A 28 24.87 -19.56 -8.37
CA PRO A 28 23.46 -19.42 -8.71
C PRO A 28 23.25 -18.91 -10.15
N GLN A 29 24.32 -18.63 -10.87
CA GLN A 29 24.32 -18.15 -12.26
C GLN A 29 24.34 -19.26 -13.32
N GLN A 30 24.38 -20.53 -12.95
CA GLN A 30 24.25 -21.64 -13.91
C GLN A 30 22.96 -22.44 -13.77
N ALA A 31 21.90 -21.84 -13.26
CA ALA A 31 20.56 -22.24 -13.64
C ALA A 31 20.46 -21.94 -15.13
N SER A 32 20.69 -22.96 -15.92
CA SER A 32 20.94 -22.98 -17.34
C SER A 32 20.15 -21.93 -18.14
N THR A 33 20.79 -21.28 -19.08
CA THR A 33 20.15 -20.50 -20.17
C THR A 33 18.96 -21.23 -20.81
N SER A 34 18.92 -22.56 -20.75
CA SER A 34 17.79 -23.39 -21.17
C SER A 34 16.52 -23.20 -20.35
N TYR A 35 16.63 -22.95 -19.03
CA TYR A 35 15.47 -22.71 -18.15
C TYR A 35 14.82 -21.39 -18.48
N CYS A 36 15.60 -20.33 -18.65
CA CYS A 36 15.07 -19.00 -18.94
C CYS A 36 14.35 -18.90 -20.30
N ASN A 37 14.66 -19.79 -21.23
CA ASN A 37 13.95 -19.86 -22.52
C ASN A 37 12.53 -20.46 -22.41
N THR A 38 12.22 -21.11 -21.31
CA THR A 38 10.90 -21.71 -21.04
C THR A 38 10.08 -20.92 -20.02
N GLU A 39 10.65 -19.87 -19.43
CA GLU A 39 9.93 -19.01 -18.49
C GLU A 39 8.91 -18.14 -19.24
N GLU A 40 7.66 -18.24 -18.84
CA GLU A 40 6.56 -17.47 -19.40
C GLU A 40 6.13 -16.38 -18.41
N PRO A 41 6.66 -15.15 -18.50
CA PRO A 41 6.40 -14.09 -17.51
C PRO A 41 4.92 -13.73 -17.38
N ASN A 42 4.12 -13.95 -18.42
CA ASN A 42 2.67 -13.70 -18.38
C ASN A 42 1.90 -14.64 -17.43
N LEU A 43 2.51 -15.73 -16.98
CA LEU A 43 1.95 -16.64 -15.98
C LEU A 43 2.34 -16.28 -14.55
N LEU A 44 3.03 -15.17 -14.35
CA LEU A 44 3.36 -14.62 -13.04
C LEU A 44 2.44 -13.43 -12.75
N ALA A 45 1.60 -13.58 -11.75
CA ALA A 45 0.70 -12.52 -11.31
C ALA A 45 1.15 -11.98 -9.95
N GLY A 46 1.33 -10.65 -9.85
CA GLY A 46 1.71 -9.98 -8.62
C GLY A 46 0.58 -9.17 -8.03
N SER A 47 0.47 -9.18 -6.70
CA SER A 47 -0.36 -8.26 -5.94
C SER A 47 0.45 -7.66 -4.80
N VAL A 48 0.05 -6.49 -4.33
CA VAL A 48 0.77 -5.73 -3.30
C VAL A 48 -0.21 -5.32 -2.21
N THR A 49 0.21 -5.50 -0.97
CA THR A 49 -0.45 -4.91 0.19
C THR A 49 0.52 -3.90 0.79
N SER A 50 0.10 -2.64 0.95
CA SER A 50 0.93 -1.62 1.61
C SER A 50 0.54 -1.44 3.06
N ASP A 51 1.52 -1.23 3.93
CA ASP A 51 1.34 -0.69 5.27
C ASP A 51 1.72 0.78 5.24
N GLN A 52 0.72 1.64 5.11
CA GLN A 52 0.90 3.10 5.05
C GLN A 52 0.82 3.76 6.42
N SER A 53 0.48 3.00 7.47
CA SER A 53 0.27 3.56 8.82
C SER A 53 1.56 3.99 9.52
N THR A 54 2.68 3.35 9.21
CA THR A 54 3.96 3.58 9.91
C THR A 54 5.17 3.75 8.98
N SER A 55 5.15 3.12 7.81
CA SER A 55 6.29 3.15 6.88
C SER A 55 5.89 2.52 5.57
N PHE A 56 5.71 3.22 4.52
CA PHE A 56 5.40 2.73 3.17
C PHE A 56 6.20 1.46 2.77
N THR A 57 5.97 0.37 3.49
CA THR A 57 6.49 -0.95 3.15
C THR A 57 5.42 -1.71 2.39
N TYR A 58 5.83 -2.50 1.42
CA TYR A 58 4.92 -3.27 0.59
C TYR A 58 5.19 -4.75 0.78
N THR A 59 4.13 -5.51 1.03
CA THR A 59 4.18 -6.97 0.96
C THR A 59 3.74 -7.41 -0.42
N ILE A 60 4.66 -7.98 -1.17
CA ILE A 60 4.45 -8.40 -2.55
C ILE A 60 4.20 -9.90 -2.57
N ASN A 61 3.06 -10.29 -3.11
CA ASN A 61 2.67 -11.68 -3.32
C ASN A 61 2.70 -11.99 -4.81
N VAL A 62 3.44 -13.02 -5.20
CA VAL A 62 3.55 -13.45 -6.60
C VAL A 62 3.08 -14.88 -6.71
N HIS A 63 2.12 -15.15 -7.60
CA HIS A 63 1.69 -16.48 -7.96
C HIS A 63 2.46 -16.98 -9.18
N ASN A 64 3.06 -18.16 -9.08
CA ASN A 64 3.72 -18.83 -10.20
C ASN A 64 2.78 -19.88 -10.83
N ALA A 65 2.07 -19.50 -11.89
CA ALA A 65 1.18 -20.40 -12.61
C ALA A 65 1.93 -21.31 -13.62
N GLN A 66 3.26 -21.20 -13.70
CA GLN A 66 4.08 -22.02 -14.61
C GLN A 66 4.25 -23.44 -14.09
N SER A 67 4.66 -24.34 -14.98
CA SER A 67 4.99 -25.73 -14.65
C SER A 67 6.38 -25.92 -14.01
N GLN A 68 7.18 -24.86 -13.92
CA GLN A 68 8.53 -24.86 -13.37
C GLN A 68 8.68 -23.83 -12.25
N ALA A 69 9.66 -24.04 -11.37
CA ALA A 69 9.97 -23.07 -10.33
C ALA A 69 10.56 -21.79 -10.92
N VAL A 70 10.25 -20.63 -10.34
CA VAL A 70 10.77 -19.32 -10.71
C VAL A 70 11.48 -18.71 -9.49
N THR A 71 12.53 -17.95 -9.72
CA THR A 71 13.23 -17.19 -8.68
C THR A 71 13.08 -15.70 -8.94
N LEU A 72 12.50 -14.96 -7.99
CA LEU A 72 12.52 -13.51 -8.01
C LEU A 72 13.89 -13.03 -7.55
N ALA A 73 14.54 -12.18 -8.35
CA ALA A 73 15.92 -11.76 -8.14
C ALA A 73 16.06 -10.32 -7.63
N SER A 74 15.13 -9.45 -8.01
CA SER A 74 15.18 -8.04 -7.60
C SER A 74 13.84 -7.35 -7.72
N TYR A 75 13.71 -6.20 -7.05
CA TYR A 75 12.63 -5.23 -7.25
C TYR A 75 13.20 -3.81 -7.30
N THR A 76 12.42 -2.88 -7.82
CA THR A 76 12.80 -1.47 -7.91
C THR A 76 11.77 -0.60 -7.17
N LEU A 77 12.26 0.32 -6.33
CA LEU A 77 11.47 1.42 -5.75
C LEU A 77 12.02 2.73 -6.29
N GLY A 78 11.21 3.47 -7.02
CA GLY A 78 11.64 4.65 -7.76
C GLY A 78 12.78 4.32 -8.72
N THR A 79 13.96 4.84 -8.46
CA THR A 79 15.19 4.57 -9.24
C THR A 79 16.13 3.56 -8.58
N GLN A 80 15.80 3.10 -7.35
CA GLN A 80 16.69 2.25 -6.57
C GLN A 80 16.36 0.78 -6.77
N LEU A 81 17.37 -0.03 -7.15
CA LEU A 81 17.27 -1.49 -7.30
C LEU A 81 17.65 -2.19 -5.99
N TYR A 82 16.83 -3.15 -5.59
CA TYR A 82 17.05 -4.01 -4.42
C TYR A 82 17.12 -5.47 -4.84
N SER A 83 18.13 -6.19 -4.37
CA SER A 83 18.28 -7.62 -4.63
C SER A 83 17.49 -8.44 -3.64
N ILE A 84 16.82 -9.49 -4.12
CA ILE A 84 16.11 -10.51 -3.33
C ILE A 84 16.47 -11.89 -3.87
N ASN A 85 16.04 -12.94 -3.15
CA ASN A 85 16.17 -14.32 -3.62
C ASN A 85 14.97 -15.13 -3.11
N VAL A 86 13.87 -15.06 -3.84
CA VAL A 86 12.61 -15.73 -3.48
C VAL A 86 12.30 -16.78 -4.52
N ALA A 87 12.51 -18.06 -4.20
CA ALA A 87 12.15 -19.18 -5.06
C ALA A 87 10.67 -19.53 -4.88
N ILE A 88 9.94 -19.64 -5.99
CA ILE A 88 8.51 -19.96 -6.04
C ILE A 88 8.33 -21.22 -6.86
N ALA A 89 7.91 -22.32 -6.23
CA ALA A 89 7.65 -23.57 -6.94
C ALA A 89 6.47 -23.43 -7.92
N ALA A 90 6.38 -24.35 -8.88
CA ALA A 90 5.27 -24.41 -9.82
C ALA A 90 3.91 -24.44 -9.11
N GLY A 91 2.99 -23.58 -9.52
CA GLY A 91 1.64 -23.45 -8.95
C GLY A 91 1.57 -22.89 -7.53
N GLN A 92 2.68 -22.37 -6.99
CA GLN A 92 2.74 -21.83 -5.62
C GLN A 92 2.80 -20.31 -5.58
N ASN A 93 2.60 -19.76 -4.38
CA ASN A 93 2.78 -18.34 -4.09
C ASN A 93 4.13 -18.10 -3.40
N GLY A 94 4.77 -17.00 -3.74
CA GLY A 94 5.92 -16.45 -3.04
C GLY A 94 5.61 -15.06 -2.52
N THR A 95 6.18 -14.72 -1.37
CA THR A 95 5.93 -13.43 -0.71
C THR A 95 7.24 -12.83 -0.23
N PHE A 96 7.38 -11.51 -0.35
CA PHE A 96 8.46 -10.76 0.28
C PHE A 96 7.98 -9.35 0.64
N THR A 97 8.69 -8.71 1.59
CA THR A 97 8.41 -7.33 1.98
C THR A 97 9.55 -6.43 1.52
N THR A 98 9.20 -5.26 0.99
CA THR A 98 10.18 -4.27 0.53
C THR A 98 10.82 -3.53 1.72
N VAL A 99 11.89 -2.79 1.45
CA VAL A 99 12.32 -1.70 2.35
C VAL A 99 11.28 -0.58 2.34
N GLN A 100 11.41 0.33 3.30
CA GLN A 100 10.57 1.53 3.37
C GLN A 100 10.71 2.36 2.08
N ASP A 101 9.58 2.73 1.49
CA ASP A 101 9.51 3.60 0.33
C ASP A 101 9.09 5.02 0.76
N PRO A 102 9.92 6.04 0.57
CA PRO A 102 9.56 7.42 0.91
C PRO A 102 8.61 8.08 -0.10
N ASN A 103 8.37 7.47 -1.27
CA ASN A 103 7.72 8.12 -2.40
C ASN A 103 6.33 7.56 -2.73
N SER A 104 5.84 6.56 -1.99
CA SER A 104 4.52 5.92 -2.22
C SER A 104 4.34 5.47 -3.68
N GLU A 105 5.19 4.58 -4.15
CA GLU A 105 5.18 4.10 -5.53
C GLU A 105 3.84 3.42 -5.89
N THR A 106 3.33 3.71 -7.07
CA THR A 106 2.08 3.14 -7.58
C THR A 106 2.26 1.77 -8.25
N SER A 107 3.49 1.42 -8.60
CA SER A 107 3.84 0.09 -9.10
C SER A 107 5.28 -0.25 -8.75
N ILE A 108 5.53 -1.51 -8.43
CA ILE A 108 6.85 -2.00 -8.05
C ILE A 108 7.27 -3.05 -9.08
N PRO A 109 8.22 -2.70 -9.98
CA PRO A 109 8.78 -3.67 -10.91
C PRO A 109 9.56 -4.75 -10.16
N VAL A 110 9.21 -6.00 -10.39
CA VAL A 110 9.91 -7.18 -9.86
C VAL A 110 10.52 -7.94 -11.03
N LYS A 111 11.79 -8.35 -10.89
CA LYS A 111 12.48 -9.12 -11.91
C LYS A 111 12.78 -10.52 -11.43
N THR A 112 12.62 -11.48 -12.34
CA THR A 112 13.06 -12.86 -12.14
C THR A 112 14.58 -12.99 -12.34
N SER A 113 15.15 -14.12 -11.94
CA SER A 113 16.55 -14.45 -12.24
C SER A 113 16.84 -14.60 -13.74
N CYS A 114 15.80 -14.79 -14.54
CA CYS A 114 15.87 -14.81 -16.01
C CYS A 114 15.80 -13.41 -16.65
N GLY A 115 15.62 -12.36 -15.86
CA GLY A 115 15.52 -10.98 -16.32
C GLY A 115 14.12 -10.54 -16.75
N ASN A 116 13.13 -11.43 -16.72
CA ASN A 116 11.74 -11.09 -17.00
C ASN A 116 11.19 -10.17 -15.90
N GLN A 117 10.43 -9.17 -16.29
CA GLN A 117 9.88 -8.19 -15.39
C GLN A 117 8.39 -8.41 -15.17
N ILE A 118 7.99 -8.40 -13.90
CA ILE A 118 6.61 -8.44 -13.45
C ILE A 118 6.27 -7.04 -12.92
N MET A 119 5.21 -6.44 -13.41
CA MET A 119 4.69 -5.22 -12.82
C MET A 119 3.62 -5.61 -11.79
N THR A 120 3.82 -5.18 -10.55
CA THR A 120 2.87 -5.37 -9.48
C THR A 120 2.09 -4.08 -9.26
N ALA A 121 0.77 -4.18 -9.09
CA ALA A 121 -0.02 -3.04 -8.65
C ALA A 121 0.18 -2.88 -7.13
N THR A 122 0.47 -1.66 -6.68
CA THR A 122 0.47 -1.36 -5.25
C THR A 122 -0.95 -1.39 -4.71
N TYR A 123 -1.10 -1.85 -3.46
CA TYR A 123 -2.29 -1.58 -2.69
C TYR A 123 -2.45 -0.06 -2.57
N MET A 124 -3.56 0.44 -3.03
CA MET A 124 -3.88 1.86 -2.91
C MET A 124 -5.28 2.01 -2.32
N GLU A 125 -5.36 2.69 -1.18
CA GLU A 125 -6.57 3.38 -0.80
C GLU A 125 -6.62 4.70 -1.58
N ASN A 126 -7.71 4.95 -2.26
CA ASN A 126 -7.91 6.20 -2.99
C ASN A 126 -9.39 6.56 -2.92
N ILE A 127 -9.73 7.46 -2.01
CA ILE A 127 -11.09 7.92 -1.79
C ILE A 127 -11.26 9.32 -2.36
N ALA A 128 -12.23 9.49 -3.24
CA ALA A 128 -12.60 10.77 -3.82
C ALA A 128 -14.11 11.06 -3.61
N PRO A 129 -14.49 12.29 -3.33
CA PRO A 129 -15.89 12.69 -3.31
C PRO A 129 -16.40 12.85 -4.77
N GLU A 130 -17.57 12.31 -5.08
CA GLU A 130 -18.24 12.49 -6.36
C GLU A 130 -19.36 13.54 -6.29
N SER A 131 -20.16 13.47 -5.24
CA SER A 131 -21.28 14.39 -5.05
C SER A 131 -21.46 14.73 -3.57
N THR A 132 -22.14 15.84 -3.31
CA THR A 132 -22.41 16.31 -1.95
C THR A 132 -23.83 16.84 -1.85
N THR A 133 -24.56 16.41 -0.84
CA THR A 133 -25.90 16.87 -0.52
C THR A 133 -25.98 17.30 0.93
N PHE A 134 -26.28 18.57 1.20
CA PHE A 134 -26.55 19.04 2.55
C PHE A 134 -28.00 18.68 2.91
N GLU A 135 -28.15 17.78 3.88
CA GLU A 135 -29.46 17.27 4.30
C GLU A 135 -30.16 18.27 5.24
N ASP A 136 -29.36 18.84 6.17
CA ASP A 136 -29.80 19.87 7.11
C ASP A 136 -28.59 20.69 7.61
N SER A 137 -28.81 21.57 8.61
CA SER A 137 -27.75 22.40 9.20
C SER A 137 -26.69 21.63 10.00
N THR A 138 -26.88 20.34 10.21
CA THR A 138 -25.99 19.48 11.01
C THR A 138 -25.54 18.22 10.30
N SER A 139 -26.02 17.96 9.08
CA SER A 139 -25.66 16.77 8.32
C SER A 139 -25.42 17.05 6.84
N VAL A 140 -24.40 16.41 6.28
CA VAL A 140 -24.04 16.42 4.86
C VAL A 140 -23.77 14.99 4.40
N ALA A 141 -24.46 14.59 3.34
CA ALA A 141 -24.23 13.34 2.65
C ALA A 141 -23.22 13.56 1.52
N VAL A 142 -22.23 12.71 1.43
CA VAL A 142 -21.22 12.72 0.38
C VAL A 142 -21.15 11.35 -0.27
N ASP A 143 -21.26 11.29 -1.56
CA ASP A 143 -20.97 10.09 -2.34
C ASP A 143 -19.45 9.97 -2.46
N LEU A 144 -18.90 8.96 -1.81
CA LEU A 144 -17.48 8.67 -1.82
C LEU A 144 -17.21 7.51 -2.76
N GLN A 145 -16.35 7.73 -3.74
CA GLN A 145 -15.83 6.69 -4.64
C GLN A 145 -14.51 6.15 -4.11
N ASN A 146 -14.40 4.84 -4.05
CA ASN A 146 -13.12 4.16 -3.83
C ASN A 146 -12.47 3.85 -5.19
N ASN A 147 -11.53 4.69 -5.61
CA ASN A 147 -10.70 4.49 -6.81
C ASN A 147 -9.48 3.59 -6.54
N GLY A 148 -9.36 3.07 -5.31
CA GLY A 148 -8.30 2.15 -4.91
C GLY A 148 -8.54 0.72 -5.37
N THR A 149 -7.59 -0.15 -5.05
CA THR A 149 -7.60 -1.56 -5.43
C THR A 149 -8.15 -2.49 -4.34
N GLU A 150 -8.36 -1.96 -3.13
CA GLU A 150 -8.79 -2.73 -1.96
C GLU A 150 -9.98 -2.08 -1.26
N THR A 151 -10.67 -2.89 -0.44
CA THR A 151 -11.77 -2.39 0.40
C THR A 151 -11.22 -1.48 1.49
N THR A 152 -11.72 -0.24 1.55
CA THR A 152 -11.33 0.78 2.53
C THR A 152 -12.42 0.96 3.58
N THR A 153 -12.07 0.87 4.85
CA THR A 153 -12.99 1.13 5.97
C THR A 153 -12.68 2.49 6.59
N LEU A 154 -13.70 3.31 6.79
CA LEU A 154 -13.54 4.63 7.40
C LEU A 154 -13.67 4.53 8.92
N THR A 155 -12.74 5.16 9.67
CA THR A 155 -12.63 5.01 11.14
C THR A 155 -12.75 6.29 11.92
N SER A 156 -12.56 7.44 11.28
CA SER A 156 -12.79 8.75 11.88
C SER A 156 -13.00 9.82 10.81
N TYR A 157 -13.57 10.95 11.22
CA TYR A 157 -13.66 12.14 10.38
C TYR A 157 -13.54 13.43 11.17
N TYR A 158 -13.19 14.48 10.45
CA TYR A 158 -13.08 15.84 10.92
C TYR A 158 -13.86 16.72 9.97
N VAL A 159 -14.66 17.65 10.49
CA VAL A 159 -15.34 18.68 9.70
C VAL A 159 -14.92 20.04 10.23
N ARG A 160 -14.31 20.85 9.35
CA ARG A 160 -13.77 22.15 9.70
C ARG A 160 -14.47 23.26 8.91
N ASP A 161 -14.79 24.37 9.59
CA ASP A 161 -15.26 25.58 8.93
C ASP A 161 -14.10 26.47 8.44
N SER A 162 -14.42 27.54 7.72
CA SER A 162 -13.42 28.51 7.23
C SER A 162 -12.70 29.31 8.33
N SER A 163 -13.22 29.31 9.54
CA SER A 163 -12.62 29.96 10.72
C SER A 163 -11.69 29.04 11.49
N GLY A 164 -11.57 27.74 11.07
CA GLY A 164 -10.73 26.75 11.71
C GLY A 164 -11.40 26.03 12.89
N ASN A 165 -12.68 26.28 13.17
CA ASN A 165 -13.42 25.50 14.16
C ASN A 165 -13.68 24.08 13.59
N GLU A 166 -13.64 23.06 14.44
CA GLU A 166 -13.66 21.67 14.00
C GLU A 166 -14.53 20.78 14.89
N TYR A 167 -15.35 19.96 14.25
CA TYR A 167 -15.98 18.81 14.87
C TYR A 167 -15.22 17.53 14.47
N THR A 168 -14.85 16.72 15.46
CA THR A 168 -14.13 15.47 15.29
C THR A 168 -14.96 14.29 15.78
N LEU A 169 -15.16 13.27 14.96
CA LEU A 169 -15.64 11.96 15.38
C LEU A 169 -14.49 10.96 15.28
N ALA A 170 -13.77 10.76 16.38
CA ALA A 170 -12.83 9.66 16.54
C ALA A 170 -13.60 8.36 16.85
N ASN A 171 -13.05 7.20 16.53
CA ASN A 171 -13.70 5.90 16.75
C ASN A 171 -15.05 5.75 16.02
N TRP A 172 -15.13 6.28 14.82
CA TRP A 172 -16.30 6.13 13.98
C TRP A 172 -16.37 4.71 13.40
N ASN A 173 -17.52 4.08 13.54
CA ASN A 173 -17.81 2.85 12.79
C ASN A 173 -18.41 3.23 11.42
N GLY A 174 -17.55 3.77 10.57
CA GLY A 174 -17.91 4.25 9.25
C GLY A 174 -18.12 3.12 8.24
N PRO A 175 -18.58 3.44 7.03
CA PRO A 175 -18.79 2.44 5.98
C PRO A 175 -17.48 1.83 5.49
N SER A 176 -17.60 0.62 4.93
CA SER A 176 -16.56 0.01 4.09
C SER A 176 -16.89 0.26 2.62
N LEU A 177 -15.91 0.74 1.88
CA LEU A 177 -16.03 1.04 0.45
C LEU A 177 -15.26 -0.02 -0.34
N ALA A 178 -15.96 -0.83 -1.12
CA ALA A 178 -15.34 -1.80 -2.01
C ALA A 178 -14.59 -1.10 -3.16
N PRO A 179 -13.58 -1.72 -3.78
CA PRO A 179 -12.89 -1.16 -4.95
C PRO A 179 -13.86 -0.79 -6.08
N ASN A 180 -13.63 0.35 -6.71
CA ASN A 180 -14.44 0.89 -7.80
C ASN A 180 -15.93 1.05 -7.47
N SER A 181 -16.27 1.19 -6.18
CA SER A 181 -17.67 1.42 -5.75
C SER A 181 -17.86 2.84 -5.24
N VAL A 182 -19.09 3.31 -5.35
CA VAL A 182 -19.55 4.55 -4.73
C VAL A 182 -20.42 4.21 -3.52
N THR A 183 -20.20 4.91 -2.41
CA THR A 183 -20.96 4.73 -1.18
C THR A 183 -21.34 6.08 -0.62
N THR A 184 -22.63 6.31 -0.44
CA THR A 184 -23.14 7.52 0.22
C THR A 184 -22.82 7.46 1.71
N THR A 185 -22.14 8.49 2.21
CA THR A 185 -21.65 8.59 3.57
C THR A 185 -22.14 9.91 4.20
N THR A 186 -22.82 9.85 5.36
CA THR A 186 -23.31 11.07 6.03
C THR A 186 -22.34 11.49 7.12
N PHE A 187 -21.84 12.72 7.03
CA PHE A 187 -21.03 13.39 8.05
C PHE A 187 -21.92 14.30 8.88
N ARG A 188 -21.85 14.18 10.21
CA ARG A 188 -22.70 14.90 11.15
C ARG A 188 -21.86 15.79 12.05
N ILE A 189 -22.42 16.96 12.42
CA ILE A 189 -21.79 17.91 13.34
C ILE A 189 -22.80 18.41 14.40
N GLY A 190 -22.31 19.06 15.42
CA GLY A 190 -23.13 19.71 16.42
C GLY A 190 -24.17 18.79 17.07
N SER A 191 -25.42 19.21 17.13
CA SER A 191 -26.52 18.42 17.71
C SER A 191 -26.82 17.13 16.91
N GLY A 192 -26.42 17.04 15.67
CA GLY A 192 -26.54 15.83 14.85
C GLY A 192 -25.50 14.75 15.17
N CYS A 193 -24.45 15.07 15.97
CA CYS A 193 -23.37 14.17 16.34
C CYS A 193 -23.11 14.20 17.86
N SER A 194 -23.77 13.33 18.60
CA SER A 194 -23.63 13.27 20.06
C SER A 194 -22.27 12.80 20.57
N GLN A 195 -21.46 12.17 19.71
CA GLN A 195 -20.12 11.63 20.01
C GLN A 195 -19.00 12.51 19.45
N CYS A 196 -19.33 13.56 18.72
CA CYS A 196 -18.32 14.48 18.21
C CYS A 196 -17.72 15.36 19.31
N THR A 197 -16.42 15.54 19.25
CA THR A 197 -15.70 16.54 20.05
C THR A 197 -15.61 17.83 19.25
N LEU A 198 -15.88 18.96 19.90
CA LEU A 198 -15.75 20.30 19.31
C LEU A 198 -14.41 20.91 19.70
N HIS A 199 -13.68 21.42 18.72
CA HIS A 199 -12.49 22.27 18.88
C HIS A 199 -12.82 23.66 18.33
N GLY A 200 -12.75 24.69 19.16
CA GLY A 200 -13.11 26.07 18.81
C GLY A 200 -14.56 26.40 19.11
N SER A 201 -15.21 27.19 18.26
CA SER A 201 -16.60 27.64 18.42
C SER A 201 -17.55 26.71 17.65
N ALA A 202 -18.75 26.51 18.23
CA ALA A 202 -19.80 25.73 17.59
C ALA A 202 -20.25 26.39 16.27
N PHE A 203 -20.42 25.58 15.23
CA PHE A 203 -20.91 26.00 13.93
C PHE A 203 -21.94 25.02 13.38
N THR A 204 -22.64 25.42 12.33
CA THR A 204 -23.57 24.60 11.57
C THR A 204 -23.31 24.79 10.08
N PHE A 205 -23.76 23.84 9.28
CA PHE A 205 -23.74 24.01 7.82
C PHE A 205 -24.69 25.14 7.41
N THR A 206 -24.16 26.11 6.69
CA THR A 206 -24.88 27.30 6.25
C THR A 206 -24.64 27.54 4.76
N SER A 207 -25.71 27.81 4.03
CA SER A 207 -25.63 28.12 2.59
C SER A 207 -24.67 29.29 2.32
N GLY A 208 -23.86 29.16 1.29
CA GLY A 208 -22.82 30.11 0.89
C GLY A 208 -21.45 29.86 1.55
N ASN A 209 -21.35 28.94 2.50
CA ASN A 209 -20.10 28.62 3.17
C ASN A 209 -19.44 27.36 2.60
N GLN A 210 -18.14 27.28 2.85
CA GLN A 210 -17.29 26.17 2.48
C GLN A 210 -16.83 25.44 3.76
N TYR A 211 -16.73 24.12 3.67
CA TYR A 211 -16.28 23.26 4.76
C TYR A 211 -15.25 22.27 4.25
N THR A 212 -14.26 21.98 5.09
CA THR A 212 -13.27 20.94 4.82
C THR A 212 -13.66 19.68 5.56
N ILE A 213 -13.77 18.56 4.86
CA ILE A 213 -13.99 17.24 5.45
C ILE A 213 -12.70 16.44 5.30
N THR A 214 -12.20 15.92 6.41
CA THR A 214 -11.06 15.02 6.47
C THR A 214 -11.53 13.69 6.98
N ILE A 215 -11.22 12.61 6.29
CA ILE A 215 -11.53 11.22 6.69
C ILE A 215 -10.25 10.44 6.93
N VAL A 216 -10.30 9.52 7.88
CA VAL A 216 -9.20 8.59 8.17
C VAL A 216 -9.68 7.17 7.97
N THR A 217 -8.86 6.36 7.35
CA THR A 217 -9.16 4.95 7.07
C THR A 217 -8.64 4.03 8.17
N GLY A 218 -9.03 2.76 8.11
CA GLY A 218 -8.55 1.72 9.02
C GLY A 218 -7.04 1.46 8.92
N LEU A 219 -6.40 1.85 7.80
CA LEU A 219 -4.96 1.81 7.62
C LEU A 219 -4.25 3.10 8.05
N GLY A 220 -5.00 4.11 8.51
CA GLY A 220 -4.45 5.39 8.95
C GLY A 220 -4.23 6.41 7.83
N ASN A 221 -4.61 6.12 6.58
CA ASN A 221 -4.54 7.09 5.49
C ASN A 221 -5.55 8.21 5.69
N VAL A 222 -5.18 9.41 5.26
CA VAL A 222 -5.96 10.63 5.44
C VAL A 222 -6.34 11.19 4.07
N PHE A 223 -7.64 11.40 3.86
CA PHE A 223 -8.19 12.03 2.67
C PHE A 223 -8.93 13.29 3.06
N THR A 224 -8.62 14.40 2.40
CA THR A 224 -9.21 15.71 2.69
C THR A 224 -9.83 16.28 1.42
N PHE A 225 -11.04 16.78 1.54
CA PHE A 225 -11.75 17.43 0.45
C PHE A 225 -12.63 18.58 0.97
N THR A 226 -12.97 19.45 0.07
CA THR A 226 -13.77 20.63 0.38
C THR A 226 -15.16 20.49 -0.19
N VAL A 227 -16.17 20.80 0.62
CA VAL A 227 -17.59 20.84 0.22
C VAL A 227 -18.11 22.26 0.29
N ASN A 228 -18.82 22.69 -0.75
CA ASN A 228 -19.42 24.01 -0.85
C ASN A 228 -20.94 23.91 -0.69
N PHE A 229 -21.49 24.57 0.32
CA PHE A 229 -22.93 24.70 0.45
C PHE A 229 -23.42 25.87 -0.42
N ALA A 230 -23.60 25.63 -1.71
CA ALA A 230 -24.04 26.67 -2.63
C ALA A 230 -25.45 27.19 -2.31
N SER A 231 -25.63 28.51 -2.41
CA SER A 231 -26.94 29.13 -2.36
C SER A 231 -27.67 28.95 -3.68
N GLY A 232 -28.51 27.89 -3.78
CA GLY A 232 -29.28 27.62 -5.00
C GLY A 232 -28.90 26.27 -5.66
N HIS A 233 -29.88 25.53 -6.05
CA HIS A 233 -29.96 24.14 -6.49
C HIS A 233 -28.94 23.61 -7.53
N HIS A 234 -27.65 23.92 -7.45
CA HIS A 234 -26.62 23.29 -8.26
C HIS A 234 -25.38 22.98 -7.41
N TYR A 235 -25.08 21.70 -7.29
CA TYR A 235 -23.94 21.17 -6.55
C TYR A 235 -22.71 21.13 -7.45
N SER A 236 -21.63 21.77 -7.04
CA SER A 236 -20.33 21.62 -7.68
C SER A 236 -19.28 21.21 -6.65
N VAL A 237 -18.61 20.12 -6.94
CA VAL A 237 -17.44 19.66 -6.17
C VAL A 237 -16.20 20.28 -6.82
N VAL A 238 -15.43 21.06 -6.05
CA VAL A 238 -14.09 21.47 -6.47
C VAL A 238 -13.09 20.53 -5.81
N LEU A 239 -12.45 19.71 -6.60
CA LEU A 239 -11.40 18.80 -6.19
C LEU A 239 -10.08 19.58 -6.02
N GLU A 240 -9.66 19.82 -4.80
CA GLU A 240 -8.24 19.99 -4.48
C GLU A 240 -7.80 18.75 -3.69
N VAL A 241 -7.14 17.84 -4.37
CA VAL A 241 -6.50 16.67 -3.72
C VAL A 241 -5.15 17.11 -3.20
N GLY A 242 -5.10 17.51 -1.94
CA GLY A 242 -3.86 17.77 -1.23
C GLY A 242 -3.32 16.49 -0.60
N PHE A 243 -2.27 15.91 -1.16
CA PHE A 243 -1.48 14.87 -0.49
C PHE A 243 -0.59 15.55 0.56
N GLY A 244 -1.04 15.59 1.79
CA GLY A 244 -0.29 16.11 2.92
C GLY A 244 0.30 14.97 3.74
N SER A 245 1.57 14.66 3.53
CA SER A 245 2.37 13.91 4.49
C SER A 245 2.68 14.84 5.66
N THR A 246 2.02 14.64 6.80
CA THR A 246 2.46 15.26 8.06
C THR A 246 3.26 14.22 8.83
N ALA A 247 4.59 14.32 8.71
CA ALA A 247 5.48 13.74 9.71
C ALA A 247 5.28 14.48 11.04
N HIS A 248 5.03 13.74 12.11
CA HIS A 248 5.25 14.14 13.50
C HIS A 248 6.27 13.24 14.12
#